data_49c38099428bf34a546f3778c9454fe1
#
_entry.id   49c38099428bf34a546f3778c9454fe1
#
_cell.length_a   1.000
_cell.length_b   1.000
_cell.length_c   1.000
_cell.angle_alpha   90.00
_cell.angle_beta   90.00
_cell.angle_gamma   90.00
#
_symmetry.space_group_name_H-M   'P 1'
#
loop_
_entity.id
_entity.type
_entity.pdbx_description
1 polymer ?
#
loop_
_entity_poly.entity_id
_entity_poly.type
_entity_poly.pdbx_seq_one_letter_code
_entity_poly.pdbx_strand_id
1 'polypeptide(L)'
;MASGKPSRVRSQIIDLLVKIGKDGIYQKDLQEILGISKSYCSEQLAHLSEVARVIARRKEGGLVKVYHLDFYPGLISGVLRIGMLRSSEYAPAMAVFDEVLDKAGFKILYRFYDGTRELFQDFNMNTLDLMLAPTKAVIMSGMVEDNLLVLSGLASGGSGIISQRAGKSAILSTELSSMISLASETMLEKLPDHIESYDNPNSALRDFKSGKYNMIAIWEPYFSKLLEIPGNNVAFRYEDTLGDFPCCIAAVNRNCYGVNRKNIEAWASEYTNLMNIGGTKNVRLKESVKKIAEVTGINREIVEKSLLSYDFSKNSISLEKLKKMGINLSARQSERLFFPGVLTN
;
A
#
# COMPACT_ATOMS: atom_id res chain seq x y z
N MET A 1 20.33 6.98 24.86
CA MET A 1 20.55 5.52 24.99
C MET A 1 21.42 5.07 23.84
N ALA A 2 22.54 4.41 24.10
CA ALA A 2 23.56 4.12 23.10
C ALA A 2 23.05 3.11 22.07
N SER A 3 22.98 3.52 20.81
CA SER A 3 22.80 2.63 19.66
C SER A 3 24.13 1.89 19.41
N GLY A 4 24.42 0.86 20.21
CA GLY A 4 25.53 -0.04 19.92
C GLY A 4 25.30 -0.68 18.55
N LYS A 5 26.32 -0.65 17.67
CA LYS A 5 26.30 -1.39 16.40
C LYS A 5 25.86 -2.83 16.69
N PRO A 6 24.95 -3.41 15.89
CA PRO A 6 24.55 -4.80 16.11
C PRO A 6 25.77 -5.72 16.05
N SER A 7 25.81 -6.75 16.90
CA SER A 7 26.91 -7.72 16.82
C SER A 7 26.93 -8.35 15.43
N ARG A 8 28.09 -8.71 14.93
CA ARG A 8 28.25 -9.34 13.60
C ARG A 8 27.26 -10.50 13.38
N VAL A 9 27.02 -11.30 14.42
CA VAL A 9 26.07 -12.44 14.35
C VAL A 9 24.62 -11.97 14.20
N ARG A 10 24.22 -10.89 14.89
CA ARG A 10 22.86 -10.35 14.73
C ARG A 10 22.60 -9.85 13.33
N SER A 11 23.55 -9.15 12.72
CA SER A 11 23.42 -8.74 11.31
C SER A 11 23.30 -9.95 10.39
N GLN A 12 24.15 -10.98 10.58
CA GLN A 12 24.07 -12.21 9.80
C GLN A 12 22.71 -12.93 9.93
N ILE A 13 22.14 -12.97 11.14
CA ILE A 13 20.79 -13.53 11.37
C ILE A 13 19.75 -12.72 10.58
N ILE A 14 19.76 -11.39 10.67
CA ILE A 14 18.80 -10.54 9.95
C ILE A 14 18.94 -10.74 8.44
N ASP A 15 20.15 -10.68 7.90
CA ASP A 15 20.41 -10.83 6.47
C ASP A 15 19.92 -12.19 5.95
N LEU A 16 20.16 -13.25 6.73
CA LEU A 16 19.70 -14.60 6.38
C LEU A 16 18.17 -14.70 6.39
N LEU A 17 17.51 -14.13 7.41
CA LEU A 17 16.05 -14.11 7.51
C LEU A 17 15.40 -13.30 6.39
N VAL A 18 15.99 -12.18 6.01
CA VAL A 18 15.53 -11.38 4.85
C VAL A 18 15.68 -12.17 3.55
N LYS A 19 16.81 -12.89 3.37
CA LYS A 19 17.05 -13.71 2.19
C LYS A 19 16.09 -14.90 2.08
N ILE A 20 15.75 -15.55 3.21
CA ILE A 20 14.83 -16.70 3.26
C ILE A 20 13.37 -16.20 3.10
N GLY A 21 13.06 -15.01 3.58
CA GLY A 21 11.74 -14.39 3.43
C GLY A 21 10.63 -15.13 4.16
N LYS A 22 9.53 -15.43 3.44
CA LYS A 22 8.27 -15.97 3.99
C LYS A 22 8.39 -17.39 4.55
N ASP A 23 9.40 -18.14 4.12
CA ASP A 23 9.59 -19.52 4.60
C ASP A 23 10.07 -19.57 6.05
N GLY A 24 10.75 -18.51 6.52
CA GLY A 24 11.39 -18.51 7.84
C GLY A 24 12.41 -19.65 7.98
N ILE A 25 13.05 -19.76 9.15
CA ILE A 25 14.06 -20.79 9.40
C ILE A 25 13.90 -21.37 10.80
N TYR A 26 14.10 -22.68 10.97
CA TYR A 26 14.14 -23.25 12.30
C TYR A 26 15.41 -22.83 13.04
N GLN A 27 15.28 -22.55 14.33
CA GLN A 27 16.39 -22.12 15.17
C GLN A 27 17.56 -23.11 15.13
N LYS A 28 17.29 -24.40 14.98
CA LYS A 28 18.31 -25.44 14.85
C LYS A 28 19.15 -25.24 13.57
N ASP A 29 18.48 -25.05 12.44
CA ASP A 29 19.16 -24.88 11.14
C ASP A 29 19.97 -23.56 11.12
N LEU A 30 19.43 -22.51 11.77
CA LEU A 30 20.14 -21.24 11.95
C LEU A 30 21.45 -21.42 12.74
N GLN A 31 21.46 -22.28 13.78
CA GLN A 31 22.68 -22.61 14.55
C GLN A 31 23.71 -23.30 13.67
N GLU A 32 23.28 -24.28 12.89
CA GLU A 32 24.16 -25.06 11.99
C GLU A 32 24.76 -24.17 10.89
N ILE A 33 23.94 -23.32 10.25
CA ILE A 33 24.43 -22.42 9.18
C ILE A 33 25.45 -21.39 9.71
N LEU A 34 25.21 -20.86 10.91
CA LEU A 34 26.07 -19.82 11.49
C LEU A 34 27.23 -20.39 12.32
N GLY A 35 27.26 -21.70 12.57
CA GLY A 35 28.30 -22.36 13.37
C GLY A 35 28.32 -21.87 14.83
N ILE A 36 27.16 -21.59 15.42
CA ILE A 36 27.05 -21.04 16.78
C ILE A 36 26.36 -22.00 17.75
N SER A 37 26.70 -21.90 19.02
CA SER A 37 26.08 -22.74 20.06
C SER A 37 24.59 -22.41 20.26
N LYS A 38 23.83 -23.39 20.75
CA LYS A 38 22.40 -23.25 21.03
C LYS A 38 22.11 -22.11 22.02
N SER A 39 22.89 -22.01 23.08
CA SER A 39 22.73 -20.95 24.11
C SER A 39 22.96 -19.56 23.52
N TYR A 40 24.06 -19.39 22.78
CA TYR A 40 24.38 -18.12 22.13
C TYR A 40 23.36 -17.71 21.08
N CYS A 41 22.90 -18.67 20.25
CA CYS A 41 21.82 -18.41 19.30
C CYS A 41 20.55 -17.94 20.01
N SER A 42 20.13 -18.63 21.09
CA SER A 42 18.95 -18.27 21.88
C SER A 42 19.04 -16.87 22.47
N GLU A 43 20.21 -16.48 22.97
CA GLU A 43 20.48 -15.14 23.49
C GLU A 43 20.36 -14.07 22.39
N GLN A 44 20.99 -14.29 21.23
CA GLN A 44 20.91 -13.34 20.12
C GLN A 44 19.48 -13.19 19.59
N LEU A 45 18.73 -14.29 19.48
CA LEU A 45 17.33 -14.27 19.06
C LEU A 45 16.43 -13.58 20.10
N ALA A 46 16.68 -13.77 21.41
CA ALA A 46 15.97 -13.05 22.46
C ALA A 46 16.19 -11.53 22.32
N HIS A 47 17.42 -11.09 22.15
CA HIS A 47 17.73 -9.68 21.92
C HIS A 47 17.04 -9.14 20.67
N LEU A 48 17.08 -9.87 19.54
CA LEU A 48 16.47 -9.43 18.28
C LEU A 48 14.92 -9.38 18.36
N SER A 49 14.29 -10.26 19.15
CA SER A 49 12.82 -10.27 19.31
C SER A 49 12.32 -9.29 20.35
N GLU A 50 13.00 -9.15 21.47
CA GLU A 50 12.50 -8.42 22.66
C GLU A 50 13.01 -6.98 22.73
N VAL A 51 14.28 -6.77 22.35
CA VAL A 51 14.93 -5.45 22.42
C VAL A 51 14.87 -4.73 21.07
N ALA A 52 15.41 -5.34 20.01
CA ALA A 52 15.45 -4.73 18.69
C ALA A 52 14.10 -4.81 17.97
N ARG A 53 13.27 -5.78 18.31
CA ARG A 53 11.94 -6.02 17.72
C ARG A 53 12.00 -6.04 16.19
N VAL A 54 12.90 -6.88 15.63
CA VAL A 54 13.09 -7.05 14.18
C VAL A 54 12.79 -8.46 13.70
N ILE A 55 12.60 -9.40 14.63
CA ILE A 55 12.20 -10.78 14.33
C ILE A 55 11.01 -11.23 15.16
N ALA A 56 10.29 -12.23 14.65
CA ALA A 56 9.26 -12.98 15.38
C ALA A 56 9.64 -14.45 15.47
N ARG A 57 9.17 -15.12 16.54
CA ARG A 57 9.41 -16.54 16.77
C ARG A 57 8.07 -17.26 16.93
N ARG A 58 7.92 -18.41 16.29
CA ARG A 58 6.73 -19.25 16.37
C ARG A 58 7.11 -20.70 16.71
N LYS A 59 6.38 -21.32 17.60
CA LYS A 59 6.53 -22.76 17.88
C LYS A 59 5.73 -23.56 16.86
N GLU A 60 6.36 -24.49 16.19
CA GLU A 60 5.76 -25.42 15.24
C GLU A 60 6.25 -26.84 15.54
N GLY A 61 5.35 -27.75 15.93
CA GLY A 61 5.71 -29.14 16.23
C GLY A 61 6.82 -29.32 17.28
N GLY A 62 6.90 -28.44 18.28
CA GLY A 62 7.96 -28.47 19.31
C GLY A 62 9.26 -27.76 18.91
N LEU A 63 9.41 -27.36 17.66
CA LEU A 63 10.54 -26.55 17.17
C LEU A 63 10.21 -25.07 17.17
N VAL A 64 11.23 -24.23 17.25
CA VAL A 64 11.10 -22.77 17.14
C VAL A 64 11.49 -22.35 15.73
N LYS A 65 10.54 -21.77 15.01
CA LYS A 65 10.77 -21.16 13.70
C LYS A 65 10.88 -19.66 13.86
N VAL A 66 11.83 -19.06 13.16
CA VAL A 66 12.22 -17.64 13.26
C VAL A 66 11.97 -16.97 11.93
N TYR A 67 11.42 -15.77 11.98
CA TYR A 67 11.10 -14.94 10.82
C TYR A 67 11.61 -13.52 11.02
N HIS A 68 11.98 -12.84 9.95
CA HIS A 68 11.98 -11.38 9.97
C HIS A 68 10.55 -10.87 10.15
N LEU A 69 10.34 -9.74 10.85
CA LEU A 69 8.98 -9.24 11.12
C LEU A 69 8.16 -9.04 9.85
N ASP A 70 8.79 -8.57 8.77
CA ASP A 70 8.10 -8.31 7.51
C ASP A 70 7.48 -9.58 6.90
N PHE A 71 8.02 -10.75 7.19
CA PHE A 71 7.60 -12.02 6.59
C PHE A 71 6.87 -12.96 7.56
N TYR A 72 6.64 -12.51 8.79
CA TYR A 72 5.96 -13.35 9.79
C TYR A 72 4.47 -13.53 9.43
N PRO A 73 3.98 -14.78 9.24
CA PRO A 73 2.59 -15.03 8.88
C PRO A 73 1.70 -15.05 10.11
N GLY A 74 1.29 -13.88 10.59
CA GLY A 74 0.39 -13.74 11.73
C GLY A 74 0.54 -12.41 12.44
N LEU A 75 -0.27 -12.17 13.45
CA LEU A 75 -0.25 -10.94 14.24
C LEU A 75 1.00 -10.85 15.12
N ILE A 76 1.52 -9.66 15.26
CA ILE A 76 2.66 -9.34 16.11
C ILE A 76 2.22 -8.29 17.14
N SER A 77 2.29 -8.62 18.42
CA SER A 77 1.87 -7.70 19.49
C SER A 77 2.64 -6.39 19.42
N GLY A 78 1.91 -5.27 19.39
CA GLY A 78 2.47 -3.92 19.33
C GLY A 78 3.23 -3.59 18.03
N VAL A 79 2.98 -4.33 16.93
CA VAL A 79 3.48 -4.04 15.58
C VAL A 79 2.32 -4.03 14.62
N LEU A 80 2.28 -3.04 13.71
CA LEU A 80 1.35 -3.00 12.59
C LEU A 80 2.13 -2.87 11.29
N ARG A 81 1.87 -3.78 10.36
CA ARG A 81 2.49 -3.85 9.03
C ARG A 81 1.49 -3.36 8.01
N ILE A 82 1.81 -2.25 7.37
CA ILE A 82 0.92 -1.57 6.43
C ILE A 82 1.53 -1.64 5.04
N GLY A 83 0.83 -2.33 4.14
CA GLY A 83 1.21 -2.44 2.73
C GLY A 83 0.53 -1.37 1.88
N MET A 84 1.24 -0.83 0.89
CA MET A 84 0.70 0.15 -0.05
C MET A 84 1.49 0.19 -1.36
N LEU A 85 0.88 0.73 -2.40
CA LEU A 85 1.60 1.04 -3.63
C LEU A 85 2.47 2.28 -3.44
N ARG A 86 3.34 2.58 -4.40
CA ARG A 86 4.16 3.79 -4.42
C ARG A 86 3.35 4.96 -4.99
N SER A 87 2.52 5.56 -4.12
CA SER A 87 1.66 6.70 -4.48
C SER A 87 1.72 7.80 -3.43
N SER A 88 1.63 9.05 -3.89
CA SER A 88 1.56 10.20 -2.97
C SER A 88 0.23 10.31 -2.23
N GLU A 89 -0.83 9.68 -2.72
CA GLU A 89 -2.15 9.61 -2.07
C GLU A 89 -2.06 9.14 -0.62
N TYR A 90 -1.10 8.27 -0.31
CA TYR A 90 -1.00 7.67 1.01
C TYR A 90 -0.31 8.54 2.06
N ALA A 91 0.31 9.66 1.67
CA ALA A 91 1.04 10.51 2.61
C ALA A 91 0.21 10.99 3.80
N PRO A 92 -1.04 11.46 3.64
CA PRO A 92 -1.88 11.86 4.77
C PRO A 92 -2.25 10.68 5.68
N ALA A 93 -2.62 9.53 5.11
CA ALA A 93 -2.94 8.34 5.86
C ALA A 93 -1.75 7.85 6.70
N MET A 94 -0.53 7.84 6.13
CA MET A 94 0.71 7.50 6.84
C MET A 94 0.96 8.46 8.00
N ALA A 95 0.81 9.76 7.78
CA ALA A 95 1.03 10.75 8.83
C ALA A 95 0.06 10.59 10.00
N VAL A 96 -1.21 10.27 9.72
CA VAL A 96 -2.21 9.98 10.77
C VAL A 96 -1.93 8.64 11.45
N PHE A 97 -1.44 7.60 10.73
CA PHE A 97 -0.98 6.36 11.36
C PHE A 97 0.16 6.63 12.35
N ASP A 98 1.18 7.38 11.92
CA ASP A 98 2.32 7.71 12.78
C ASP A 98 1.88 8.52 14.01
N GLU A 99 0.91 9.43 13.87
CA GLU A 99 0.42 10.24 14.99
C GLU A 99 -0.44 9.44 15.99
N VAL A 100 -1.39 8.66 15.51
CA VAL A 100 -2.39 7.98 16.36
C VAL A 100 -1.84 6.70 16.94
N LEU A 101 -1.16 5.87 16.12
CA LEU A 101 -0.77 4.53 16.54
C LEU A 101 0.59 4.51 17.25
N ASP A 102 1.51 5.42 16.93
CA ASP A 102 2.75 5.57 17.71
C ASP A 102 2.45 6.00 19.15
N LYS A 103 1.51 6.95 19.34
CA LYS A 103 1.01 7.32 20.67
C LYS A 103 0.39 6.14 21.44
N ALA A 104 -0.18 5.18 20.74
CA ALA A 104 -0.72 3.95 21.31
C ALA A 104 0.35 2.86 21.54
N GLY A 105 1.63 3.15 21.25
CA GLY A 105 2.76 2.26 21.49
C GLY A 105 2.99 1.22 20.38
N PHE A 106 2.40 1.39 19.20
CA PHE A 106 2.65 0.52 18.06
C PHE A 106 3.93 0.91 17.33
N LYS A 107 4.71 -0.09 16.94
CA LYS A 107 5.73 0.05 15.90
C LYS A 107 5.06 -0.13 14.55
N ILE A 108 5.15 0.88 13.69
CA ILE A 108 4.54 0.84 12.34
C ILE A 108 5.63 0.47 11.33
N LEU A 109 5.35 -0.53 10.50
CA LEU A 109 6.22 -0.98 9.41
C LEU A 109 5.49 -0.77 8.10
N TYR A 110 5.99 0.15 7.28
CA TYR A 110 5.47 0.40 5.93
C TYR A 110 6.19 -0.45 4.91
N ARG A 111 5.42 -1.11 4.03
CA ARG A 111 5.92 -1.88 2.90
C ARG A 111 5.33 -1.33 1.62
N PHE A 112 6.21 -0.97 0.68
CA PHE A 112 5.84 -0.39 -0.60
C PHE A 112 5.97 -1.43 -1.70
N TYR A 113 4.95 -1.51 -2.54
CA TYR A 113 4.83 -2.48 -3.62
C TYR A 113 4.80 -1.76 -4.97
N ASP A 114 5.33 -2.40 -5.99
CA ASP A 114 5.27 -1.90 -7.36
C ASP A 114 3.91 -2.18 -8.00
N GLY A 115 3.25 -3.28 -7.62
CA GLY A 115 1.95 -3.69 -8.13
C GLY A 115 1.03 -4.27 -7.05
N THR A 116 -0.24 -4.40 -7.38
CA THR A 116 -1.28 -4.90 -6.46
C THR A 116 -1.15 -6.40 -6.19
N ARG A 117 -0.64 -7.19 -7.14
CA ARG A 117 -0.53 -8.65 -7.02
C ARG A 117 0.23 -9.07 -5.76
N GLU A 118 1.44 -8.57 -5.59
CA GLU A 118 2.28 -8.88 -4.43
C GLU A 118 1.70 -8.34 -3.12
N LEU A 119 1.12 -7.13 -3.16
CA LEU A 119 0.43 -6.53 -2.02
C LEU A 119 -0.69 -7.44 -1.52
N PHE A 120 -1.56 -7.92 -2.41
CA PHE A 120 -2.66 -8.81 -2.05
C PHE A 120 -2.19 -10.20 -1.61
N GLN A 121 -1.14 -10.74 -2.24
CA GLN A 121 -0.53 -11.99 -1.80
C GLN A 121 -0.04 -11.89 -0.34
N ASP A 122 0.69 -10.83 0.00
CA ASP A 122 1.20 -10.60 1.35
C ASP A 122 0.07 -10.37 2.37
N PHE A 123 -0.96 -9.66 1.97
CA PHE A 123 -2.14 -9.45 2.82
C PHE A 123 -2.88 -10.77 3.09
N ASN A 124 -3.13 -11.58 2.08
CA ASN A 124 -3.81 -12.88 2.20
C ASN A 124 -2.97 -13.92 2.96
N MET A 125 -1.64 -13.81 2.90
CA MET A 125 -0.71 -14.63 3.68
C MET A 125 -0.57 -14.16 5.14
N ASN A 126 -1.31 -13.13 5.57
CA ASN A 126 -1.23 -12.52 6.90
C ASN A 126 0.17 -11.99 7.26
N THR A 127 0.97 -11.58 6.27
CA THR A 127 2.23 -10.86 6.47
C THR A 127 2.05 -9.35 6.47
N LEU A 128 0.83 -8.89 6.19
CA LEU A 128 0.36 -7.52 6.37
C LEU A 128 -0.88 -7.51 7.28
N ASP A 129 -1.03 -6.43 8.04
CA ASP A 129 -2.14 -6.19 8.95
C ASP A 129 -3.17 -5.22 8.36
N LEU A 130 -2.69 -4.21 7.59
CA LEU A 130 -3.50 -3.28 6.83
C LEU A 130 -2.94 -3.14 5.40
N MET A 131 -3.80 -2.70 4.50
CA MET A 131 -3.39 -2.26 3.15
C MET A 131 -4.09 -0.98 2.75
N LEU A 132 -3.36 -0.13 2.00
CA LEU A 132 -3.88 1.03 1.27
C LEU A 132 -3.75 0.69 -0.21
N ALA A 133 -4.87 0.50 -0.90
CA ALA A 133 -4.86 -0.06 -2.25
C ALA A 133 -6.06 0.43 -3.09
N PRO A 134 -6.00 0.27 -4.43
CA PRO A 134 -7.05 0.70 -5.33
C PRO A 134 -8.41 0.11 -4.97
N THR A 135 -9.42 0.96 -4.89
CA THR A 135 -10.78 0.63 -4.44
C THR A 135 -11.35 -0.59 -5.15
N LYS A 136 -11.32 -0.61 -6.48
CA LYS A 136 -11.88 -1.72 -7.27
C LYS A 136 -11.20 -3.05 -6.94
N ALA A 137 -9.87 -3.07 -6.84
CA ALA A 137 -9.11 -4.27 -6.52
C ALA A 137 -9.43 -4.80 -5.12
N VAL A 138 -9.49 -3.91 -4.12
CA VAL A 138 -9.82 -4.30 -2.73
C VAL A 138 -11.22 -4.87 -2.63
N ILE A 139 -12.21 -4.19 -3.21
CA ILE A 139 -13.61 -4.65 -3.16
C ILE A 139 -13.77 -5.99 -3.88
N MET A 140 -13.19 -6.16 -5.07
CA MET A 140 -13.25 -7.42 -5.81
C MET A 140 -12.58 -8.57 -5.04
N SER A 141 -11.42 -8.33 -4.43
CA SER A 141 -10.79 -9.32 -3.55
C SER A 141 -11.69 -9.66 -2.37
N GLY A 142 -12.26 -8.66 -1.70
CA GLY A 142 -13.16 -8.87 -0.57
C GLY A 142 -14.50 -9.52 -0.90
N MET A 143 -14.94 -9.50 -2.16
CA MET A 143 -16.12 -10.26 -2.58
C MET A 143 -15.87 -11.78 -2.57
N VAL A 144 -14.61 -12.18 -2.75
CA VAL A 144 -14.17 -13.58 -2.78
C VAL A 144 -13.62 -14.02 -1.42
N GLU A 145 -12.74 -13.19 -0.84
CA GLU A 145 -12.04 -13.48 0.41
C GLU A 145 -12.80 -12.87 1.61
N ASP A 146 -12.88 -13.61 2.73
CA ASP A 146 -13.56 -13.14 3.96
C ASP A 146 -12.59 -12.61 5.02
N ASN A 147 -11.40 -12.20 4.62
CA ASN A 147 -10.32 -11.82 5.52
C ASN A 147 -10.12 -10.31 5.68
N LEU A 148 -10.88 -9.48 4.97
CA LEU A 148 -10.71 -8.01 5.00
C LEU A 148 -11.96 -7.25 5.45
N LEU A 149 -11.73 -6.07 5.99
CA LEU A 149 -12.74 -5.07 6.34
C LEU A 149 -12.28 -3.70 5.83
N VAL A 150 -13.11 -3.01 5.07
CA VAL A 150 -12.83 -1.65 4.57
C VAL A 150 -13.11 -0.64 5.66
N LEU A 151 -12.14 0.22 5.93
CA LEU A 151 -12.18 1.21 7.03
C LEU A 151 -12.51 2.62 6.57
N SER A 152 -12.05 3.03 5.39
CA SER A 152 -12.24 4.38 4.85
C SER A 152 -11.87 4.44 3.37
N GLY A 153 -12.46 5.34 2.62
CA GLY A 153 -11.87 5.87 1.40
C GLY A 153 -10.70 6.80 1.72
N LEU A 154 -9.82 7.05 0.76
CA LEU A 154 -8.66 7.92 0.98
C LEU A 154 -8.83 9.28 0.29
N ALA A 155 -8.85 9.31 -1.04
CA ALA A 155 -9.00 10.54 -1.79
C ALA A 155 -9.62 10.28 -3.17
N SER A 156 -10.16 11.32 -3.80
CA SER A 156 -10.51 11.33 -5.21
C SER A 156 -9.41 11.99 -6.05
N GLY A 157 -9.29 11.61 -7.32
CA GLY A 157 -8.34 12.21 -8.26
C GLY A 157 -6.95 11.57 -8.26
N GLY A 158 -5.98 12.32 -8.77
CA GLY A 158 -4.56 11.94 -8.76
C GLY A 158 -4.16 10.85 -9.75
N SER A 159 -4.99 10.53 -10.75
CA SER A 159 -4.67 9.53 -11.76
C SER A 159 -5.32 9.82 -13.10
N GLY A 160 -4.72 9.29 -14.17
CA GLY A 160 -5.24 9.52 -15.51
C GLY A 160 -4.37 8.91 -16.59
N ILE A 161 -4.60 9.33 -17.82
CA ILE A 161 -3.84 8.93 -19.00
C ILE A 161 -3.07 10.15 -19.54
N ILE A 162 -1.77 9.97 -19.73
CA ILE A 162 -0.89 10.92 -20.41
C ILE A 162 -0.62 10.41 -21.82
N SER A 163 -0.63 11.32 -22.78
CA SER A 163 -0.29 11.06 -24.18
C SER A 163 0.92 11.85 -24.62
N GLN A 164 1.66 11.31 -25.59
CA GLN A 164 2.74 11.96 -26.32
C GLN A 164 2.59 11.70 -27.83
N ARG A 165 3.25 12.52 -28.67
CA ARG A 165 3.19 12.37 -30.13
C ARG A 165 3.99 11.17 -30.65
N ALA A 166 5.09 10.84 -29.99
CA ALA A 166 5.98 9.76 -30.36
C ALA A 166 5.48 8.43 -29.81
N GLY A 167 5.83 7.34 -30.50
CA GLY A 167 5.64 6.00 -30.00
C GLY A 167 4.57 5.17 -30.74
N LYS A 168 4.53 3.89 -30.37
CA LYS A 168 3.52 2.93 -30.86
C LYS A 168 2.15 3.32 -30.32
N SER A 169 1.11 3.19 -31.17
CA SER A 169 -0.28 3.40 -30.73
C SER A 169 -0.69 2.29 -29.77
N ALA A 170 -0.38 2.46 -28.52
CA ALA A 170 -0.68 1.54 -27.44
C ALA A 170 -0.68 2.29 -26.10
N ILE A 171 -1.47 1.78 -25.16
CA ILE A 171 -1.49 2.28 -23.79
C ILE A 171 -0.75 1.32 -22.85
N LEU A 172 0.17 1.89 -22.04
CA LEU A 172 0.77 1.20 -20.91
C LEU A 172 -0.14 1.29 -19.69
N SER A 173 -0.41 0.19 -19.02
CA SER A 173 -1.17 0.21 -17.76
C SER A 173 -0.85 -1.00 -16.89
N THR A 174 -1.30 -1.02 -15.64
CA THR A 174 -1.14 -2.18 -14.77
C THR A 174 -2.27 -3.19 -14.98
N GLU A 175 -1.97 -4.48 -14.92
CA GLU A 175 -2.96 -5.57 -15.13
C GLU A 175 -4.09 -5.57 -14.11
N LEU A 176 -3.76 -5.35 -12.83
CA LEU A 176 -4.71 -5.40 -11.72
C LEU A 176 -5.19 -4.01 -11.29
N SER A 177 -4.73 -2.95 -11.93
CA SER A 177 -5.28 -1.65 -11.62
C SER A 177 -6.65 -1.51 -12.25
N SER A 178 -7.55 -0.95 -11.48
CA SER A 178 -8.83 -0.48 -11.95
C SER A 178 -8.73 0.51 -13.11
N MET A 179 -7.54 1.06 -13.38
CA MET A 179 -7.30 2.10 -14.37
C MET A 179 -7.68 1.69 -15.80
N ILE A 180 -7.27 0.50 -16.26
CA ILE A 180 -7.68 0.05 -17.62
C ILE A 180 -9.18 -0.20 -17.68
N SER A 181 -9.74 -0.92 -16.71
CA SER A 181 -11.17 -1.19 -16.73
C SER A 181 -12.02 0.07 -16.59
N LEU A 182 -11.55 1.03 -15.79
CA LEU A 182 -12.20 2.35 -15.71
C LEU A 182 -12.07 3.11 -17.01
N ALA A 183 -10.90 3.09 -17.65
CA ALA A 183 -10.69 3.71 -18.95
C ALA A 183 -11.55 3.06 -20.05
N SER A 184 -11.65 1.74 -20.07
CA SER A 184 -12.47 1.01 -21.06
C SER A 184 -13.97 1.27 -20.90
N GLU A 185 -14.47 1.45 -19.67
CA GLU A 185 -15.88 1.76 -19.41
C GLU A 185 -16.24 3.22 -19.77
N THR A 186 -15.26 4.14 -19.72
CA THR A 186 -15.52 5.58 -19.88
C THR A 186 -15.04 6.17 -21.21
N MET A 187 -14.15 5.48 -21.94
CA MET A 187 -13.46 6.01 -23.13
C MET A 187 -13.36 5.00 -24.28
N LEU A 188 -14.25 4.03 -24.38
CA LEU A 188 -14.23 2.94 -25.38
C LEU A 188 -13.92 3.40 -26.83
N GLU A 189 -14.30 4.61 -27.21
CA GLU A 189 -14.09 5.15 -28.56
C GLU A 189 -12.69 5.79 -28.78
N LYS A 190 -11.90 6.01 -27.72
CA LYS A 190 -10.64 6.78 -27.79
C LYS A 190 -9.39 6.02 -27.34
N LEU A 191 -9.55 4.84 -26.73
CA LEU A 191 -8.40 4.02 -26.33
C LEU A 191 -7.82 3.31 -27.55
N PRO A 192 -6.48 3.15 -27.61
CA PRO A 192 -5.86 2.27 -28.59
C PRO A 192 -6.35 0.83 -28.44
N ASP A 193 -6.46 0.11 -29.55
CA ASP A 193 -6.83 -1.31 -29.56
C ASP A 193 -5.80 -2.21 -28.85
N HIS A 194 -4.60 -1.67 -28.60
CA HIS A 194 -3.51 -2.41 -28.00
C HIS A 194 -3.16 -1.87 -26.63
N ILE A 195 -3.19 -2.76 -25.63
CA ILE A 195 -2.87 -2.49 -24.23
C ILE A 195 -1.67 -3.34 -23.84
N GLU A 196 -0.63 -2.68 -23.30
CA GLU A 196 0.56 -3.34 -22.75
C GLU A 196 0.57 -3.19 -21.23
N SER A 197 0.92 -4.26 -20.54
CA SER A 197 0.99 -4.24 -19.07
C SER A 197 2.37 -3.85 -18.56
N TYR A 198 2.39 -3.19 -17.40
CA TYR A 198 3.62 -2.99 -16.63
C TYR A 198 3.41 -3.37 -15.15
N ASP A 199 4.46 -3.92 -14.55
CA ASP A 199 4.46 -4.26 -13.12
C ASP A 199 5.17 -3.20 -12.27
N ASN A 200 6.07 -2.40 -12.87
CA ASN A 200 6.86 -1.40 -12.17
C ASN A 200 6.68 -0.02 -12.79
N PRO A 201 6.19 0.99 -12.04
CA PRO A 201 5.96 2.33 -12.55
C PRO A 201 7.22 2.99 -13.12
N ASN A 202 8.38 2.79 -12.50
CA ASN A 202 9.64 3.38 -12.98
C ASN A 202 10.10 2.80 -14.31
N SER A 203 9.85 1.49 -14.56
CA SER A 203 10.12 0.90 -15.87
C SER A 203 9.15 1.44 -16.93
N ALA A 204 7.87 1.57 -16.59
CA ALA A 204 6.87 2.17 -17.46
C ALA A 204 7.21 3.63 -17.83
N LEU A 205 7.70 4.42 -16.87
CA LEU A 205 8.19 5.76 -17.14
C LEU A 205 9.34 5.78 -18.14
N ARG A 206 10.31 4.87 -18.02
CA ARG A 206 11.43 4.77 -18.96
C ARG A 206 10.96 4.42 -20.36
N ASP A 207 10.08 3.41 -20.47
CA ASP A 207 9.54 2.96 -21.75
C ASP A 207 8.70 4.05 -22.44
N PHE A 208 7.88 4.78 -21.67
CA PHE A 208 7.13 5.90 -22.19
C PHE A 208 8.05 7.06 -22.62
N LYS A 209 9.01 7.45 -21.78
CA LYS A 209 9.98 8.53 -22.11
C LYS A 209 10.83 8.22 -23.33
N SER A 210 11.14 6.95 -23.59
CA SER A 210 11.89 6.54 -24.79
C SER A 210 11.08 6.61 -26.09
N GLY A 211 9.79 6.95 -26.01
CA GLY A 211 8.88 6.96 -27.15
C GLY A 211 8.43 5.58 -27.62
N LYS A 212 8.57 4.54 -26.79
CA LYS A 212 8.12 3.19 -27.14
C LYS A 212 6.60 3.10 -27.22
N TYR A 213 5.90 3.86 -26.42
CA TYR A 213 4.44 3.95 -26.37
C TYR A 213 3.96 5.40 -26.40
N ASN A 214 2.81 5.66 -26.97
CA ASN A 214 2.24 6.99 -27.05
C ASN A 214 1.26 7.36 -25.93
N MET A 215 0.82 6.40 -25.13
CA MET A 215 -0.06 6.62 -23.97
C MET A 215 0.40 5.82 -22.76
N ILE A 216 0.14 6.36 -21.56
CA ILE A 216 0.37 5.71 -20.29
C ILE A 216 -0.74 6.07 -19.30
N ALA A 217 -1.36 5.04 -18.69
CA ALA A 217 -2.25 5.17 -17.55
C ALA A 217 -1.42 5.08 -16.26
N ILE A 218 -1.42 6.12 -15.44
CA ILE A 218 -0.55 6.22 -14.26
C ILE A 218 -1.15 7.15 -13.20
N TRP A 219 -0.62 7.06 -11.99
CA TRP A 219 -1.03 7.83 -10.82
C TRP A 219 0.09 8.75 -10.30
N GLU A 220 -0.25 9.63 -9.37
CA GLU A 220 0.69 10.51 -8.71
C GLU A 220 1.66 9.75 -7.76
N PRO A 221 2.94 10.16 -7.65
CA PRO A 221 3.53 11.37 -8.22
C PRO A 221 4.11 11.18 -9.63
N TYR A 222 3.97 10.01 -10.23
CA TYR A 222 4.48 9.70 -11.56
C TYR A 222 3.78 10.51 -12.66
N PHE A 223 2.48 10.76 -12.49
CA PHE A 223 1.67 11.57 -13.40
C PHE A 223 2.22 13.00 -13.51
N SER A 224 2.42 13.68 -12.39
CA SER A 224 3.05 15.01 -12.36
C SER A 224 4.46 15.00 -12.94
N LYS A 225 5.25 13.95 -12.65
CA LYS A 225 6.61 13.81 -13.19
C LYS A 225 6.64 13.71 -14.71
N LEU A 226 5.68 13.06 -15.31
CA LEU A 226 5.58 12.96 -16.76
C LEU A 226 5.13 14.28 -17.41
N LEU A 227 4.30 15.05 -16.72
CA LEU A 227 3.84 16.35 -17.22
C LEU A 227 4.94 17.43 -17.24
N GLU A 228 6.05 17.25 -16.50
CA GLU A 228 7.22 18.13 -16.63
C GLU A 228 7.95 17.98 -17.98
N ILE A 229 7.67 16.93 -18.74
CA ILE A 229 8.33 16.65 -20.01
C ILE A 229 7.60 17.41 -21.13
N PRO A 230 8.27 18.30 -21.87
CA PRO A 230 7.66 19.02 -22.98
C PRO A 230 7.08 18.07 -24.04
N GLY A 231 5.86 18.35 -24.49
CA GLY A 231 5.15 17.54 -25.48
C GLY A 231 4.25 16.45 -24.91
N ASN A 232 4.32 16.19 -23.62
CA ASN A 232 3.35 15.34 -22.93
C ASN A 232 2.09 16.13 -22.58
N ASN A 233 0.93 15.51 -22.76
CA ASN A 233 -0.35 16.14 -22.50
C ASN A 233 -1.25 15.19 -21.69
N VAL A 234 -2.15 15.76 -20.89
CA VAL A 234 -3.22 15.01 -20.27
C VAL A 234 -4.21 14.61 -21.37
N ALA A 235 -4.32 13.31 -21.63
CA ALA A 235 -5.35 12.79 -22.54
C ALA A 235 -6.67 12.61 -21.79
N PHE A 236 -6.60 12.24 -20.49
CA PHE A 236 -7.78 11.93 -19.71
C PHE A 236 -7.47 11.94 -18.20
N ARG A 237 -8.42 12.41 -17.38
CA ARG A 237 -8.45 12.23 -15.93
C ARG A 237 -9.67 11.42 -15.54
N TYR A 238 -9.51 10.44 -14.67
CA TYR A 238 -10.62 9.56 -14.28
C TYR A 238 -11.71 10.31 -13.53
N GLU A 239 -11.35 11.29 -12.71
CA GLU A 239 -12.31 12.15 -12.00
C GLU A 239 -13.21 12.97 -12.90
N ASP A 240 -12.77 13.33 -14.12
CA ASP A 240 -13.58 14.12 -15.08
C ASP A 240 -14.79 13.34 -15.57
N THR A 241 -14.72 12.00 -15.61
CA THR A 241 -15.82 11.15 -16.12
C THR A 241 -16.55 10.41 -14.98
N LEU A 242 -15.79 9.87 -14.04
CA LEU A 242 -16.38 9.09 -12.94
C LEU A 242 -16.89 9.99 -11.80
N GLY A 243 -16.51 11.27 -11.84
CA GLY A 243 -16.77 12.20 -10.76
C GLY A 243 -15.98 11.86 -9.50
N ASP A 244 -16.43 12.38 -8.37
CA ASP A 244 -15.80 12.12 -7.08
C ASP A 244 -15.93 10.65 -6.68
N PHE A 245 -14.84 9.91 -6.70
CA PHE A 245 -14.78 8.54 -6.19
C PHE A 245 -13.47 8.32 -5.43
N PRO A 246 -13.45 7.49 -4.39
CA PRO A 246 -12.20 7.18 -3.72
C PRO A 246 -11.34 6.28 -4.64
N CYS A 247 -10.20 6.84 -5.09
CA CYS A 247 -9.25 6.10 -5.94
C CYS A 247 -8.73 4.87 -5.20
N CYS A 248 -8.34 5.08 -3.94
CA CYS A 248 -7.89 4.02 -3.05
C CYS A 248 -8.67 4.02 -1.73
N ILE A 249 -8.60 2.90 -1.04
CA ILE A 249 -9.24 2.68 0.26
C ILE A 249 -8.26 2.03 1.23
N ALA A 250 -8.53 2.22 2.52
CA ALA A 250 -7.86 1.52 3.60
C ALA A 250 -8.65 0.28 3.99
N ALA A 251 -7.99 -0.86 4.01
CA ALA A 251 -8.57 -2.12 4.46
C ALA A 251 -7.68 -2.79 5.51
N VAL A 252 -8.30 -3.45 6.48
CA VAL A 252 -7.64 -4.16 7.57
C VAL A 252 -7.93 -5.66 7.49
N ASN A 253 -6.94 -6.47 7.86
CA ASN A 253 -7.16 -7.89 8.09
C ASN A 253 -8.10 -8.09 9.30
N ARG A 254 -9.13 -8.91 9.16
CA ARG A 254 -10.15 -9.11 10.21
C ARG A 254 -9.58 -9.62 11.52
N ASN A 255 -8.55 -10.47 11.47
CA ASN A 255 -7.88 -10.94 12.68
C ASN A 255 -7.16 -9.77 13.39
N CYS A 256 -6.50 -8.90 12.63
CA CYS A 256 -5.87 -7.70 13.17
C CYS A 256 -6.91 -6.76 13.77
N TYR A 257 -8.01 -6.52 13.05
CA TYR A 257 -9.12 -5.71 13.54
C TYR A 257 -9.69 -6.24 14.84
N GLY A 258 -9.95 -7.55 14.94
CA GLY A 258 -10.48 -8.19 16.15
C GLY A 258 -9.64 -7.93 17.40
N VAL A 259 -8.31 -7.92 17.26
CA VAL A 259 -7.37 -7.72 18.37
C VAL A 259 -7.12 -6.22 18.65
N ASN A 260 -7.06 -5.39 17.61
CA ASN A 260 -6.62 -3.99 17.70
C ASN A 260 -7.75 -2.99 17.42
N ARG A 261 -9.00 -3.42 17.56
CA ARG A 261 -10.22 -2.69 17.18
C ARG A 261 -10.19 -1.22 17.55
N LYS A 262 -10.01 -0.92 18.85
CA LYS A 262 -10.04 0.45 19.38
C LYS A 262 -9.04 1.38 18.68
N ASN A 263 -7.83 0.91 18.44
CA ASN A 263 -6.76 1.72 17.84
C ASN A 263 -6.98 1.93 16.34
N ILE A 264 -7.49 0.91 15.65
CA ILE A 264 -7.81 0.98 14.22
C ILE A 264 -9.00 1.91 13.97
N GLU A 265 -10.04 1.83 14.79
CA GLU A 265 -11.19 2.74 14.74
C GLU A 265 -10.78 4.19 15.07
N ALA A 266 -9.88 4.39 16.04
CA ALA A 266 -9.35 5.71 16.37
C ALA A 266 -8.62 6.33 15.17
N TRP A 267 -7.79 5.54 14.48
CA TRP A 267 -7.14 6.00 13.25
C TRP A 267 -8.15 6.36 12.15
N ALA A 268 -9.11 5.48 11.87
CA ALA A 268 -10.09 5.70 10.81
C ALA A 268 -10.94 6.96 11.06
N SER A 269 -11.37 7.15 12.31
CA SER A 269 -12.11 8.32 12.74
C SER A 269 -11.28 9.61 12.62
N GLU A 270 -10.03 9.59 13.10
CA GLU A 270 -9.15 10.76 13.04
C GLU A 270 -8.80 11.13 11.60
N TYR A 271 -8.48 10.13 10.76
CA TYR A 271 -8.23 10.35 9.33
C TYR A 271 -9.43 11.03 8.66
N THR A 272 -10.63 10.48 8.84
CA THR A 272 -11.85 11.01 8.24
C THR A 272 -12.13 12.43 8.72
N ASN A 273 -12.01 12.68 10.02
CA ASN A 273 -12.23 14.01 10.60
C ASN A 273 -11.25 15.05 10.03
N LEU A 274 -9.95 14.74 10.02
CA LEU A 274 -8.93 15.66 9.53
C LEU A 274 -9.13 15.99 8.04
N MET A 275 -9.43 15.00 7.23
CA MET A 275 -9.65 15.20 5.80
C MET A 275 -10.92 16.02 5.51
N ASN A 276 -12.01 15.81 6.24
CA ASN A 276 -13.26 16.52 6.05
C ASN A 276 -13.20 17.99 6.51
N ILE A 277 -12.42 18.31 7.54
CA ILE A 277 -12.35 19.68 8.10
C ILE A 277 -11.39 20.57 7.31
N GLY A 278 -10.28 20.09 6.87
CA GLY A 278 -9.22 20.93 6.28
C GLY A 278 -8.32 20.23 5.28
N GLY A 279 -8.65 19.00 4.89
CA GLY A 279 -7.81 18.20 4.02
C GLY A 279 -6.41 18.02 4.64
N THR A 280 -5.39 18.12 3.80
CA THR A 280 -3.99 17.89 4.23
C THR A 280 -3.38 19.03 5.06
N LYS A 281 -4.04 20.17 5.19
CA LYS A 281 -3.51 21.35 5.90
C LYS A 281 -3.27 21.12 7.39
N ASN A 282 -4.03 20.21 7.98
CA ASN A 282 -3.97 19.90 9.41
C ASN A 282 -3.06 18.71 9.73
N VAL A 283 -2.36 18.16 8.73
CA VAL A 283 -1.55 16.95 8.86
C VAL A 283 -0.07 17.26 8.63
N ARG A 284 0.80 16.71 9.48
CA ARG A 284 2.26 16.88 9.34
C ARG A 284 2.83 15.93 8.28
N LEU A 285 2.81 16.34 7.02
CA LEU A 285 3.18 15.49 5.88
C LEU A 285 4.68 15.31 5.64
N LYS A 286 5.54 16.07 6.32
CA LYS A 286 6.99 16.14 6.02
C LYS A 286 7.68 14.79 5.91
N GLU A 287 7.45 13.91 6.89
CA GLU A 287 8.13 12.61 6.94
C GLU A 287 7.51 11.59 5.97
N SER A 288 6.19 11.57 5.85
CA SER A 288 5.51 10.69 4.89
C SER A 288 5.84 11.05 3.44
N VAL A 289 5.86 12.33 3.10
CA VAL A 289 6.29 12.82 1.77
C VAL A 289 7.75 12.44 1.49
N LYS A 290 8.64 12.64 2.47
CA LYS A 290 10.05 12.22 2.35
C LYS A 290 10.15 10.72 2.05
N LYS A 291 9.45 9.89 2.80
CA LYS A 291 9.44 8.43 2.60
C LYS A 291 8.91 8.04 1.21
N ILE A 292 7.85 8.69 0.74
CA ILE A 292 7.32 8.46 -0.62
C ILE A 292 8.33 8.91 -1.68
N ALA A 293 8.99 10.05 -1.52
CA ALA A 293 10.04 10.50 -2.43
C ALA A 293 11.20 9.48 -2.53
N GLU A 294 11.64 8.95 -1.39
CA GLU A 294 12.68 7.92 -1.33
C GLU A 294 12.27 6.63 -2.09
N VAL A 295 11.06 6.12 -1.86
CA VAL A 295 10.63 4.85 -2.47
C VAL A 295 10.20 4.98 -3.93
N THR A 296 9.77 6.17 -4.38
CA THR A 296 9.42 6.43 -5.78
C THR A 296 10.63 6.85 -6.62
N GLY A 297 11.68 7.35 -5.97
CA GLY A 297 12.81 8.00 -6.66
C GLY A 297 12.44 9.33 -7.32
N ILE A 298 11.33 9.94 -6.91
CA ILE A 298 10.84 11.22 -7.44
C ILE A 298 11.20 12.34 -6.46
N ASN A 299 11.60 13.51 -7.01
CA ASN A 299 11.94 14.68 -6.21
C ASN A 299 10.80 15.00 -5.23
N ARG A 300 11.18 15.33 -4.01
CA ARG A 300 10.26 15.67 -2.92
C ARG A 300 9.30 16.81 -3.29
N GLU A 301 9.76 17.85 -3.99
CA GLU A 301 8.92 18.95 -4.43
C GLU A 301 7.79 18.50 -5.37
N ILE A 302 8.08 17.54 -6.26
CA ILE A 302 7.07 16.94 -7.14
C ILE A 302 6.07 16.13 -6.33
N VAL A 303 6.54 15.36 -5.35
CA VAL A 303 5.66 14.59 -4.45
C VAL A 303 4.77 15.54 -3.65
N GLU A 304 5.30 16.61 -3.08
CA GLU A 304 4.51 17.63 -2.36
C GLU A 304 3.47 18.29 -3.28
N LYS A 305 3.88 18.69 -4.48
CA LYS A 305 2.98 19.31 -5.47
C LYS A 305 1.90 18.35 -5.96
N SER A 306 2.21 17.07 -6.11
CA SER A 306 1.27 16.06 -6.57
C SER A 306 0.10 15.83 -5.61
N LEU A 307 0.26 16.20 -4.33
CA LEU A 307 -0.85 16.14 -3.35
C LEU A 307 -2.00 17.09 -3.70
N LEU A 308 -1.72 18.15 -4.48
CA LEU A 308 -2.75 19.09 -4.96
C LEU A 308 -3.65 18.50 -6.04
N SER A 309 -3.27 17.37 -6.63
CA SER A 309 -4.08 16.63 -7.61
C SER A 309 -5.14 15.74 -6.96
N TYR A 310 -5.19 15.69 -5.64
CA TYR A 310 -6.16 14.90 -4.88
C TYR A 310 -7.14 15.80 -4.13
N ASP A 311 -8.39 15.38 -4.08
CA ASP A 311 -9.37 15.90 -3.14
C ASP A 311 -9.58 14.89 -2.00
N PHE A 312 -8.90 15.13 -0.89
CA PHE A 312 -8.97 14.27 0.30
C PHE A 312 -10.30 14.42 1.06
N SER A 313 -11.08 15.47 0.82
CA SER A 313 -12.42 15.61 1.36
C SER A 313 -13.45 14.68 0.69
N LYS A 314 -13.11 14.15 -0.50
CA LYS A 314 -13.92 13.21 -1.29
C LYS A 314 -13.56 11.75 -0.98
N ASN A 315 -13.47 11.43 0.29
CA ASN A 315 -13.09 10.11 0.81
C ASN A 315 -14.29 9.19 1.12
N SER A 316 -15.51 9.66 0.96
CA SER A 316 -16.71 8.86 1.23
C SER A 316 -16.89 7.74 0.19
N ILE A 317 -17.26 6.57 0.66
CA ILE A 317 -17.60 5.41 -0.18
C ILE A 317 -19.13 5.30 -0.22
N SER A 318 -19.72 5.24 -1.42
CA SER A 318 -21.15 5.02 -1.57
C SER A 318 -21.44 3.92 -2.59
N LEU A 319 -22.60 3.29 -2.48
CA LEU A 319 -23.04 2.29 -3.44
C LEU A 319 -23.16 2.88 -4.84
N GLU A 320 -23.59 4.14 -4.98
CA GLU A 320 -23.66 4.84 -6.27
C GLU A 320 -22.26 4.97 -6.91
N LYS A 321 -21.26 5.42 -6.14
CA LYS A 321 -19.88 5.55 -6.62
C LYS A 321 -19.31 4.20 -7.04
N LEU A 322 -19.54 3.14 -6.25
CA LEU A 322 -19.11 1.78 -6.59
C LEU A 322 -19.76 1.28 -7.87
N LYS A 323 -21.05 1.54 -8.08
CA LYS A 323 -21.76 1.19 -9.34
C LYS A 323 -21.15 1.89 -10.56
N LYS A 324 -20.77 3.18 -10.45
CA LYS A 324 -20.06 3.92 -11.50
C LYS A 324 -18.71 3.27 -11.86
N MET A 325 -18.10 2.56 -10.92
CA MET A 325 -16.86 1.79 -11.12
C MET A 325 -17.12 0.34 -11.60
N GLY A 326 -18.36 -0.01 -11.95
CA GLY A 326 -18.74 -1.35 -12.37
C GLY A 326 -18.84 -2.37 -11.21
N ILE A 327 -18.90 -1.90 -9.96
CA ILE A 327 -18.98 -2.77 -8.77
C ILE A 327 -20.42 -2.81 -8.25
N ASN A 328 -21.05 -3.99 -8.32
CA ASN A 328 -22.39 -4.22 -7.79
C ASN A 328 -22.32 -5.14 -6.58
N LEU A 329 -22.65 -4.61 -5.41
CA LEU A 329 -22.65 -5.35 -4.15
C LEU A 329 -24.09 -5.69 -3.72
N SER A 330 -24.29 -6.92 -3.26
CA SER A 330 -25.50 -7.27 -2.51
C SER A 330 -25.48 -6.64 -1.11
N ALA A 331 -26.64 -6.53 -0.46
CA ALA A 331 -26.71 -6.04 0.92
C ALA A 331 -25.79 -6.83 1.88
N ARG A 332 -25.80 -8.16 1.76
CA ARG A 332 -24.92 -9.03 2.57
C ARG A 332 -23.43 -8.77 2.33
N GLN A 333 -23.02 -8.52 1.08
CA GLN A 333 -21.62 -8.18 0.77
C GLN A 333 -21.27 -6.81 1.34
N SER A 334 -22.17 -5.84 1.24
CA SER A 334 -21.96 -4.50 1.80
C SER A 334 -21.78 -4.54 3.32
N GLU A 335 -22.67 -5.21 4.05
CA GLU A 335 -22.56 -5.38 5.50
C GLU A 335 -21.27 -6.10 5.92
N ARG A 336 -20.86 -7.10 5.13
CA ARG A 336 -19.66 -7.86 5.40
C ARG A 336 -18.38 -7.08 5.14
N LEU A 337 -18.31 -6.34 4.05
CA LEU A 337 -17.06 -5.73 3.59
C LEU A 337 -16.71 -4.41 4.27
N PHE A 338 -17.69 -3.68 4.74
CA PHE A 338 -17.47 -2.32 5.24
C PHE A 338 -17.65 -2.24 6.74
N PHE A 339 -16.79 -1.47 7.38
CA PHE A 339 -16.99 -1.05 8.74
C PHE A 339 -18.28 -0.21 8.84
N PRO A 340 -19.08 -0.34 9.91
CA PRO A 340 -20.32 0.41 10.06
C PRO A 340 -20.12 1.92 9.90
N GLY A 341 -20.92 2.54 9.05
CA GLY A 341 -20.87 3.96 8.75
C GLY A 341 -19.86 4.39 7.67
N VAL A 342 -19.06 3.48 7.14
CA VAL A 342 -18.11 3.79 6.05
C VAL A 342 -18.78 3.81 4.69
N LEU A 343 -19.71 2.90 4.46
CA LEU A 343 -20.50 2.85 3.23
C LEU A 343 -21.78 3.66 3.40
N THR A 344 -22.03 4.57 2.48
CA THR A 344 -23.27 5.34 2.39
C THR A 344 -24.12 4.89 1.19
N ASN A 345 -25.40 5.16 1.23
CA ASN A 345 -26.35 4.85 0.15
C ASN A 345 -26.09 5.66 -1.12
#